data_2ecb8016f71ed9017630027ce78da65f
#
_entry.id   2ecb8016f71ed9017630027ce78da65f
#
_cell.length_a   1.000
_cell.length_b   1.000
_cell.length_c   1.000
_cell.angle_alpha   90.00
_cell.angle_beta   90.00
_cell.angle_gamma   90.00
#
_symmetry.space_group_name_H-M   'P 1'
#
loop_
_entity.id
_entity.type
_entity.pdbx_description
1 polymer ?
#
loop_
_entity_poly.entity_id
_entity_poly.type
_entity_poly.pdbx_seq_one_letter_code
_entity_poly.pdbx_strand_id
1 'polypeptide(L)'
;PAPSGTAAATGSGGPNASCTTTPITPLTDVSNAAGVTKIKTAIDAMQSNGATNVPEGMAWGWRVVSSGSPFTEGRAESEKGNDKVVIVLTDGANTYYTPSSLGYNDLASNKSTYSAYGYAGRNTPGYSKPRIFQDTSVSSSDYSNDNYTKALNAQFTTLCTNAKAAGLLVLTVSLDLSASNSTEKAQMDALKGCSSDSRFRKDPADATKPAKLYWNATGS
;
A
#
# COMPACT_ATOMS: atom_id res chain seq x y z
N PRO A 1 7.95 21.82 0.28
CA PRO A 1 8.51 22.98 0.96
C PRO A 1 8.38 22.80 2.46
N ALA A 2 9.46 23.06 3.20
CA ALA A 2 9.39 23.07 4.65
C ALA A 2 8.36 24.11 5.09
N PRO A 3 7.58 23.88 6.17
CA PRO A 3 6.71 24.89 6.74
C PRO A 3 7.52 26.13 7.11
N SER A 4 7.00 27.34 6.84
CA SER A 4 7.68 28.56 7.23
C SER A 4 7.90 28.56 8.74
N GLY A 5 9.10 28.87 9.21
CA GLY A 5 9.46 28.87 10.62
C GLY A 5 10.14 27.61 11.15
N THR A 6 10.24 26.57 10.35
CA THR A 6 11.13 25.45 10.66
C THR A 6 12.44 25.63 9.88
N ALA A 7 13.58 25.43 10.54
CA ALA A 7 14.85 25.36 9.86
C ALA A 7 14.73 24.38 8.69
N ALA A 8 15.28 24.76 7.55
CA ALA A 8 15.35 23.84 6.41
C ALA A 8 15.92 22.53 6.93
N ALA A 9 15.13 21.45 6.82
CA ALA A 9 15.52 20.21 7.42
C ALA A 9 16.78 19.71 6.72
N THR A 10 17.88 19.85 7.42
CA THR A 10 19.11 19.15 7.12
C THR A 10 19.05 17.83 7.88
N GLY A 11 19.06 16.72 7.17
CA GLY A 11 18.97 15.40 7.80
C GLY A 11 17.53 14.89 8.00
N SER A 12 17.18 14.48 9.20
CA SER A 12 15.97 13.69 9.51
C SER A 12 14.62 14.40 9.45
N GLY A 13 14.53 15.67 9.08
CA GLY A 13 13.30 16.46 9.22
C GLY A 13 12.63 16.96 7.94
N GLY A 14 13.13 16.68 6.76
CA GLY A 14 12.57 17.16 5.48
C GLY A 14 11.53 16.23 4.86
N PRO A 15 10.82 16.68 3.80
CA PRO A 15 9.84 15.86 3.10
C PRO A 15 10.37 14.52 2.59
N ASN A 16 11.69 14.41 2.39
CA ASN A 16 12.37 13.22 1.92
C ASN A 16 13.32 12.61 2.98
N ALA A 17 13.16 12.98 4.23
CA ALA A 17 14.05 12.54 5.31
C ALA A 17 14.12 11.01 5.45
N SER A 18 13.05 10.31 5.11
CA SER A 18 12.96 8.85 5.15
C SER A 18 12.90 8.22 3.76
N CYS A 19 13.24 8.94 2.70
CA CYS A 19 13.36 8.40 1.35
C CYS A 19 14.65 7.57 1.20
N THR A 20 14.72 6.50 1.95
CA THR A 20 15.80 5.50 1.90
C THR A 20 15.37 4.25 1.14
N THR A 21 14.15 4.23 0.64
CA THR A 21 13.63 3.11 -0.14
C THR A 21 14.30 3.02 -1.50
N THR A 22 14.57 1.80 -1.93
CA THR A 22 15.04 1.53 -3.29
C THR A 22 13.99 1.94 -4.32
N PRO A 23 14.40 2.40 -5.52
CA PRO A 23 13.45 2.69 -6.60
C PRO A 23 12.61 1.48 -6.96
N ILE A 24 11.39 1.73 -7.46
CA ILE A 24 10.54 0.67 -8.02
C ILE A 24 11.25 0.02 -9.19
N THR A 25 11.34 -1.30 -9.19
CA THR A 25 11.90 -2.05 -10.31
C THR A 25 10.81 -2.28 -11.35
N PRO A 26 11.00 -1.82 -12.61
CA PRO A 26 10.08 -2.10 -13.71
C PRO A 26 9.95 -3.61 -13.99
N LEU A 27 8.92 -4.01 -14.73
CA LEU A 27 8.77 -5.39 -15.18
C LEU A 27 10.07 -5.85 -15.86
N THR A 28 10.52 -7.01 -15.45
CA THR A 28 11.80 -7.58 -15.88
C THR A 28 11.56 -9.01 -16.33
N ASP A 29 12.05 -9.36 -17.50
CA ASP A 29 12.02 -10.73 -18.01
C ASP A 29 12.90 -11.64 -17.14
N VAL A 30 12.26 -12.56 -16.43
CA VAL A 30 12.92 -13.53 -15.54
C VAL A 30 13.06 -14.91 -16.18
N SER A 31 12.80 -15.04 -17.46
CA SER A 31 13.07 -16.27 -18.22
C SER A 31 14.57 -16.56 -18.38
N ASN A 32 15.42 -15.57 -18.09
CA ASN A 32 16.87 -15.65 -18.20
C ASN A 32 17.57 -15.28 -16.86
N ALA A 33 18.80 -15.73 -16.70
CA ALA A 33 19.58 -15.55 -15.47
C ALA A 33 19.85 -14.08 -15.12
N ALA A 34 20.02 -13.20 -16.09
CA ALA A 34 20.29 -11.79 -15.87
C ALA A 34 19.07 -11.09 -15.25
N GLY A 35 17.86 -11.38 -15.73
CA GLY A 35 16.63 -10.86 -15.15
C GLY A 35 16.38 -11.38 -13.73
N VAL A 36 16.61 -12.66 -13.48
CA VAL A 36 16.53 -13.24 -12.13
C VAL A 36 17.51 -12.53 -11.18
N THR A 37 18.76 -12.33 -11.60
CA THR A 37 19.76 -11.62 -10.80
C THR A 37 19.34 -10.18 -10.51
N LYS A 38 18.81 -9.45 -11.51
CA LYS A 38 18.33 -8.08 -11.33
C LYS A 38 17.24 -7.99 -10.26
N ILE A 39 16.25 -8.91 -10.31
CA ILE A 39 15.16 -8.92 -9.30
C ILE A 39 15.70 -9.27 -7.91
N LYS A 40 16.56 -10.29 -7.77
CA LYS A 40 17.17 -10.65 -6.50
C LYS A 40 17.96 -9.47 -5.91
N THR A 41 18.80 -8.81 -6.70
CA THR A 41 19.56 -7.63 -6.24
C THR A 41 18.63 -6.51 -5.77
N ALA A 42 17.51 -6.28 -6.46
CA ALA A 42 16.54 -5.27 -6.05
C ALA A 42 15.86 -5.63 -4.71
N ILE A 43 15.55 -6.90 -4.49
CA ILE A 43 14.99 -7.40 -3.23
C ILE A 43 16.02 -7.26 -2.08
N ASP A 44 17.25 -7.69 -2.31
CA ASP A 44 18.33 -7.65 -1.31
C ASP A 44 18.71 -6.21 -0.92
N ALA A 45 18.47 -5.25 -1.81
CA ALA A 45 18.71 -3.83 -1.56
C ALA A 45 17.59 -3.14 -0.77
N MET A 46 16.46 -3.79 -0.51
CA MET A 46 15.34 -3.19 0.24
C MET A 46 15.75 -2.90 1.68
N GLN A 47 15.37 -1.72 2.16
CA GLN A 47 15.59 -1.28 3.54
C GLN A 47 14.24 -0.97 4.17
N SER A 48 13.95 -1.58 5.31
CA SER A 48 12.75 -1.24 6.08
C SER A 48 12.92 0.13 6.75
N ASN A 49 12.06 1.09 6.42
CA ASN A 49 12.06 2.41 7.06
C ASN A 49 10.70 3.09 6.89
N GLY A 50 10.28 3.83 7.92
CA GLY A 50 9.06 4.63 7.90
C GLY A 50 7.79 3.86 8.30
N ALA A 51 6.66 4.33 7.81
CA ALA A 51 5.33 3.79 8.10
C ALA A 51 4.87 2.83 6.98
N THR A 52 4.00 1.90 7.32
CA THR A 52 3.44 0.93 6.38
C THR A 52 2.28 1.54 5.59
N ASN A 53 2.37 1.50 4.26
CA ASN A 53 1.34 1.99 3.35
C ASN A 53 1.01 0.94 2.27
N VAL A 54 0.19 -0.02 2.63
CA VAL A 54 -0.21 -1.13 1.74
C VAL A 54 -0.97 -0.66 0.51
N PRO A 55 -1.95 0.29 0.61
CA PRO A 55 -2.64 0.79 -0.57
C PRO A 55 -1.72 1.46 -1.60
N GLU A 56 -0.71 2.21 -1.17
CA GLU A 56 0.26 2.83 -2.09
C GLU A 56 1.12 1.76 -2.79
N GLY A 57 1.58 0.74 -2.03
CA GLY A 57 2.29 -0.41 -2.60
C GLY A 57 1.46 -1.13 -3.67
N MET A 58 0.19 -1.40 -3.38
CA MET A 58 -0.74 -2.01 -4.34
C MET A 58 -0.97 -1.12 -5.57
N ALA A 59 -1.13 0.18 -5.38
CA ALA A 59 -1.34 1.13 -6.49
C ALA A 59 -0.13 1.16 -7.43
N TRP A 60 1.08 1.15 -6.88
CA TRP A 60 2.29 1.08 -7.69
C TRP A 60 2.48 -0.28 -8.35
N GLY A 61 2.16 -1.37 -7.67
CA GLY A 61 2.14 -2.70 -8.29
C GLY A 61 1.21 -2.73 -9.52
N TRP A 62 0.02 -2.16 -9.41
CA TRP A 62 -0.91 -2.06 -10.53
C TRP A 62 -0.33 -1.21 -11.68
N ARG A 63 0.28 -0.06 -11.38
CA ARG A 63 0.93 0.78 -12.42
C ARG A 63 2.05 0.04 -13.14
N VAL A 64 2.86 -0.73 -12.42
CA VAL A 64 3.97 -1.50 -13.01
C VAL A 64 3.49 -2.56 -13.99
N VAL A 65 2.37 -3.23 -13.73
CA VAL A 65 1.83 -4.26 -14.63
C VAL A 65 0.94 -3.70 -15.74
N SER A 66 0.60 -2.40 -15.68
CA SER A 66 -0.21 -1.71 -16.70
C SER A 66 0.63 -1.29 -17.89
N SER A 67 -0.02 -1.08 -19.06
CA SER A 67 0.64 -0.64 -20.29
C SER A 67 0.92 0.86 -20.37
N GLY A 68 0.43 1.65 -19.40
CA GLY A 68 0.50 3.13 -19.40
C GLY A 68 1.63 3.68 -18.54
N SER A 69 2.01 4.93 -18.79
CA SER A 69 3.00 5.65 -17.98
C SER A 69 2.69 5.61 -16.48
N PRO A 70 3.69 5.60 -15.60
CA PRO A 70 5.12 5.84 -15.87
C PRO A 70 5.91 4.60 -16.29
N PHE A 71 5.34 3.40 -16.16
CA PHE A 71 5.95 2.14 -16.62
C PHE A 71 5.19 1.65 -17.85
N THR A 72 5.92 1.31 -18.90
CA THR A 72 5.33 0.96 -20.21
C THR A 72 5.63 -0.47 -20.62
N GLU A 73 6.23 -1.27 -19.73
CA GLU A 73 6.63 -2.64 -20.00
C GLU A 73 5.44 -3.63 -19.90
N GLY A 74 4.34 -3.21 -19.27
CA GLY A 74 3.12 -4.01 -19.20
C GLY A 74 2.47 -4.17 -20.58
N ARG A 75 1.95 -5.35 -20.86
CA ARG A 75 1.19 -5.59 -22.10
C ARG A 75 -0.13 -4.82 -22.09
N ALA A 76 -0.70 -4.61 -23.27
CA ALA A 76 -2.01 -3.96 -23.38
C ALA A 76 -3.09 -4.75 -22.62
N GLU A 77 -4.06 -4.04 -22.03
CA GLU A 77 -5.16 -4.65 -21.30
C GLU A 77 -6.07 -5.51 -22.20
N SER A 78 -6.12 -5.18 -23.50
CA SER A 78 -6.87 -5.93 -24.51
C SER A 78 -6.18 -7.22 -25.01
N GLU A 79 -4.92 -7.44 -24.65
CA GLU A 79 -4.15 -8.59 -25.10
C GLU A 79 -4.63 -9.88 -24.45
N LYS A 80 -5.16 -10.80 -25.27
CA LYS A 80 -5.66 -12.10 -24.79
C LYS A 80 -4.52 -13.04 -24.41
N GLY A 81 -4.78 -13.91 -23.43
CA GLY A 81 -3.78 -14.87 -22.95
C GLY A 81 -2.69 -14.25 -22.06
N ASN A 82 -2.94 -13.04 -21.57
CA ASN A 82 -2.06 -12.34 -20.65
C ASN A 82 -2.80 -12.07 -19.34
N ASP A 83 -2.41 -12.75 -18.28
CA ASP A 83 -2.92 -12.44 -16.93
C ASP A 83 -1.99 -11.39 -16.26
N LYS A 84 -2.57 -10.32 -15.74
CA LYS A 84 -1.88 -9.34 -14.91
C LYS A 84 -2.05 -9.73 -13.46
N VAL A 85 -0.95 -10.01 -12.79
CA VAL A 85 -0.94 -10.50 -11.40
C VAL A 85 -0.21 -9.50 -10.52
N VAL A 86 -0.83 -9.11 -9.42
CA VAL A 86 -0.19 -8.32 -8.36
C VAL A 86 -0.21 -9.13 -7.07
N ILE A 87 0.95 -9.29 -6.45
CA ILE A 87 1.10 -9.94 -5.15
C ILE A 87 1.38 -8.86 -4.12
N VAL A 88 0.49 -8.72 -3.14
CA VAL A 88 0.65 -7.78 -2.02
C VAL A 88 1.11 -8.57 -0.80
N LEU A 89 2.27 -8.21 -0.28
CA LEU A 89 2.85 -8.83 0.91
C LEU A 89 3.11 -7.76 1.98
N THR A 90 2.71 -8.03 3.22
CA THR A 90 2.98 -7.15 4.36
C THR A 90 3.16 -7.97 5.64
N ASP A 91 4.08 -7.52 6.50
CA ASP A 91 4.34 -8.02 7.84
C ASP A 91 3.75 -7.11 8.94
N GLY A 92 3.00 -6.08 8.55
CA GLY A 92 2.42 -5.11 9.48
C GLY A 92 1.08 -4.55 9.03
N ALA A 93 0.40 -3.92 9.97
CA ALA A 93 -0.79 -3.14 9.70
C ALA A 93 -0.43 -1.80 9.05
N ASN A 94 -1.36 -1.23 8.28
CA ASN A 94 -1.22 0.14 7.80
C ASN A 94 -0.99 1.11 8.95
N THR A 95 0.02 1.96 8.82
CA THR A 95 0.37 2.97 9.84
C THR A 95 0.55 4.33 9.20
N TYR A 96 0.08 5.36 9.90
CA TYR A 96 0.27 6.76 9.54
C TYR A 96 0.29 7.60 10.81
N TYR A 97 1.26 8.49 10.95
CA TYR A 97 1.57 9.10 12.23
C TYR A 97 1.14 10.55 12.32
N THR A 98 0.63 10.92 13.49
CA THR A 98 0.56 12.31 13.91
C THR A 98 1.97 12.80 14.31
N PRO A 99 2.28 14.11 14.20
CA PRO A 99 3.55 14.64 14.69
C PRO A 99 3.81 14.30 16.16
N SER A 100 2.79 14.42 17.00
CA SER A 100 2.88 14.17 18.44
C SER A 100 3.22 12.71 18.79
N SER A 101 2.75 11.73 18.01
CA SER A 101 3.09 10.32 18.24
C SER A 101 4.57 10.01 17.96
N LEU A 102 5.26 10.90 17.26
CA LEU A 102 6.70 10.85 16.99
C LEU A 102 7.51 11.84 17.83
N GLY A 103 6.89 12.48 18.82
CA GLY A 103 7.55 13.45 19.70
C GLY A 103 7.77 14.84 19.09
N TYR A 104 7.09 15.17 17.98
CA TYR A 104 7.21 16.48 17.32
C TYR A 104 6.03 17.40 17.65
N ASN A 105 6.30 18.70 17.73
CA ASN A 105 5.26 19.73 17.81
C ASN A 105 4.69 20.01 16.41
N ASP A 106 3.38 20.06 16.30
CA ASP A 106 2.68 20.38 15.04
C ASP A 106 2.43 21.89 14.89
N LEU A 107 3.50 22.67 14.82
CA LEU A 107 3.43 24.15 14.73
C LEU A 107 2.68 24.65 13.49
N ALA A 108 2.66 23.86 12.42
CA ALA A 108 2.03 24.22 11.16
C ALA A 108 0.62 23.63 11.01
N SER A 109 0.07 23.01 12.05
CA SER A 109 -1.24 22.33 11.99
C SER A 109 -1.37 21.34 10.80
N ASN A 110 -0.31 20.62 10.52
CA ASN A 110 -0.27 19.60 9.45
C ASN A 110 -1.04 18.33 9.80
N LYS A 111 -1.29 18.09 11.09
CA LYS A 111 -2.05 16.97 11.66
C LYS A 111 -1.43 15.60 11.42
N SER A 112 -0.52 15.44 10.45
CA SER A 112 0.19 14.21 10.15
C SER A 112 1.63 14.49 9.74
N THR A 113 2.43 13.43 9.68
CA THR A 113 3.69 13.43 8.91
C THR A 113 3.39 13.59 7.41
N TYR A 114 4.41 13.92 6.62
CA TYR A 114 4.28 13.97 5.16
C TYR A 114 4.26 12.56 4.55
N SER A 115 3.39 12.34 3.57
CA SER A 115 3.29 11.05 2.86
C SER A 115 2.85 11.27 1.41
N ALA A 116 2.59 10.18 0.68
CA ALA A 116 1.98 10.21 -0.65
C ALA A 116 0.62 10.95 -0.68
N TYR A 117 -0.08 11.00 0.45
CA TYR A 117 -1.34 11.75 0.61
C TYR A 117 -1.13 13.24 0.97
N GLY A 118 0.11 13.69 1.12
CA GLY A 118 0.43 15.01 1.67
C GLY A 118 0.26 15.05 3.19
N TYR A 119 -0.15 16.19 3.71
CA TYR A 119 -0.47 16.38 5.13
C TYR A 119 -1.99 16.25 5.37
N ALA A 120 -2.39 15.48 6.38
CA ALA A 120 -3.81 15.27 6.69
C ALA A 120 -4.54 16.56 7.13
N GLY A 121 -3.82 17.55 7.67
CA GLY A 121 -4.37 18.87 8.01
C GLY A 121 -4.48 19.85 6.83
N ARG A 122 -4.18 19.42 5.62
CA ARG A 122 -4.20 20.26 4.41
C ARG A 122 -5.11 19.67 3.34
N ASN A 123 -6.10 20.45 2.92
CA ASN A 123 -6.92 20.06 1.78
C ASN A 123 -6.14 20.30 0.48
N THR A 124 -6.28 19.38 -0.44
CA THR A 124 -5.82 19.59 -1.81
C THR A 124 -6.84 20.46 -2.55
N PRO A 125 -6.41 21.48 -3.30
CA PRO A 125 -7.34 22.25 -4.12
C PRO A 125 -8.25 21.38 -4.97
N GLY A 126 -9.54 21.67 -4.98
CA GLY A 126 -10.56 20.88 -5.71
C GLY A 126 -11.12 19.69 -4.93
N TYR A 127 -10.67 19.44 -3.71
CA TYR A 127 -11.19 18.36 -2.86
C TYR A 127 -11.86 18.92 -1.60
N SER A 128 -12.94 18.27 -1.18
CA SER A 128 -13.72 18.67 0.01
C SER A 128 -13.07 18.26 1.33
N LYS A 129 -12.11 17.33 1.29
CA LYS A 129 -11.41 16.79 2.46
C LYS A 129 -9.98 16.38 2.11
N PRO A 130 -9.08 16.19 3.10
CA PRO A 130 -7.71 15.74 2.86
C PRO A 130 -7.65 14.42 2.08
N ARG A 131 -6.61 14.25 1.26
CA ARG A 131 -6.48 13.10 0.34
C ARG A 131 -6.63 11.74 1.01
N ILE A 132 -6.09 11.58 2.22
CA ILE A 132 -6.18 10.31 2.95
C ILE A 132 -7.62 9.87 3.22
N PHE A 133 -8.57 10.82 3.30
CA PHE A 133 -9.97 10.56 3.56
C PHE A 133 -10.85 10.58 2.30
N GLN A 134 -10.28 10.89 1.12
CA GLN A 134 -11.05 10.93 -0.13
C GLN A 134 -11.66 9.56 -0.43
N ASP A 135 -12.88 9.55 -0.92
CA ASP A 135 -13.62 8.36 -1.32
C ASP A 135 -13.73 7.29 -0.22
N THR A 136 -13.66 7.72 1.05
CA THR A 136 -13.88 6.89 2.22
C THR A 136 -15.04 7.42 3.07
N SER A 137 -15.66 6.53 3.85
CA SER A 137 -16.65 6.89 4.87
C SER A 137 -16.01 7.30 6.21
N VAL A 138 -14.67 7.31 6.29
CA VAL A 138 -13.92 7.65 7.50
C VAL A 138 -14.00 9.15 7.75
N SER A 139 -14.19 9.53 9.03
CA SER A 139 -14.29 10.94 9.43
C SER A 139 -13.02 11.71 9.10
N SER A 140 -13.16 12.84 8.41
CA SER A 140 -12.03 13.72 8.09
C SER A 140 -11.73 14.76 9.18
N SER A 141 -12.46 14.73 10.29
CA SER A 141 -12.25 15.60 11.45
C SER A 141 -11.48 14.95 12.61
N ASP A 142 -11.29 13.64 12.56
CA ASP A 142 -10.47 12.89 13.51
C ASP A 142 -9.07 12.64 12.93
N TYR A 143 -8.09 13.34 13.52
CA TYR A 143 -6.68 13.30 13.12
C TYR A 143 -5.85 12.39 14.04
N SER A 144 -6.36 11.22 14.38
CA SER A 144 -5.64 10.21 15.16
C SER A 144 -4.96 9.19 14.25
N ASN A 145 -3.90 8.54 14.76
CA ASN A 145 -3.22 7.44 14.05
C ASN A 145 -4.19 6.29 13.71
N ASP A 146 -5.10 5.97 14.65
CA ASP A 146 -6.10 4.92 14.44
C ASP A 146 -7.06 5.27 13.29
N ASN A 147 -7.52 6.53 13.24
CA ASN A 147 -8.40 6.97 12.17
C ASN A 147 -7.69 7.01 10.80
N TYR A 148 -6.40 7.34 10.77
CA TYR A 148 -5.59 7.24 9.56
C TYR A 148 -5.46 5.79 9.07
N THR A 149 -5.22 4.85 9.99
CA THR A 149 -5.18 3.41 9.66
C THR A 149 -6.51 2.94 9.06
N LYS A 150 -7.64 3.37 9.64
CA LYS A 150 -8.98 3.08 9.08
C LYS A 150 -9.15 3.65 7.67
N ALA A 151 -8.67 4.89 7.44
CA ALA A 151 -8.76 5.52 6.12
C ALA A 151 -7.89 4.78 5.08
N LEU A 152 -6.66 4.38 5.43
CA LEU A 152 -5.81 3.59 4.57
C LEU A 152 -6.44 2.23 4.22
N ASN A 153 -7.03 1.55 5.20
CA ASN A 153 -7.73 0.28 4.96
C ASN A 153 -8.96 0.45 4.05
N ALA A 154 -9.71 1.56 4.21
CA ALA A 154 -10.84 1.85 3.33
C ALA A 154 -10.39 2.15 1.89
N GLN A 155 -9.33 2.92 1.71
CA GLN A 155 -8.74 3.17 0.39
C GLN A 155 -8.20 1.89 -0.26
N PHE A 156 -7.55 1.03 0.53
CA PHE A 156 -7.07 -0.27 0.06
C PHE A 156 -8.23 -1.14 -0.46
N THR A 157 -9.35 -1.18 0.27
CA THR A 157 -10.55 -1.92 -0.15
C THR A 157 -11.10 -1.40 -1.49
N THR A 158 -11.20 -0.08 -1.65
CA THR A 158 -11.66 0.54 -2.90
C THR A 158 -10.70 0.24 -4.06
N LEU A 159 -9.40 0.41 -3.83
CA LEU A 159 -8.36 0.13 -4.82
C LEU A 159 -8.41 -1.33 -5.29
N CYS A 160 -8.54 -2.28 -4.36
CA CYS A 160 -8.64 -3.70 -4.68
C CYS A 160 -9.90 -4.03 -5.49
N THR A 161 -11.03 -3.40 -5.17
CA THR A 161 -12.27 -3.56 -5.92
C THR A 161 -12.07 -3.09 -7.37
N ASN A 162 -11.48 -1.91 -7.56
CA ASN A 162 -11.20 -1.35 -8.86
C ASN A 162 -10.19 -2.20 -9.66
N ALA A 163 -9.13 -2.67 -9.02
CA ALA A 163 -8.12 -3.52 -9.64
C ALA A 163 -8.72 -4.84 -10.16
N LYS A 164 -9.54 -5.50 -9.34
CA LYS A 164 -10.26 -6.73 -9.75
C LYS A 164 -11.26 -6.46 -10.87
N ALA A 165 -11.99 -5.34 -10.83
CA ALA A 165 -12.91 -4.92 -11.90
C ALA A 165 -12.16 -4.63 -13.22
N ALA A 166 -10.91 -4.16 -13.14
CA ALA A 166 -10.01 -4.00 -14.29
C ALA A 166 -9.36 -5.31 -14.77
N GLY A 167 -9.73 -6.45 -14.19
CA GLY A 167 -9.24 -7.78 -14.60
C GLY A 167 -7.92 -8.22 -13.96
N LEU A 168 -7.38 -7.49 -12.97
CA LEU A 168 -6.19 -7.93 -12.27
C LEU A 168 -6.48 -9.12 -11.37
N LEU A 169 -5.56 -10.07 -11.37
CA LEU A 169 -5.50 -11.14 -10.37
C LEU A 169 -4.68 -10.64 -9.17
N VAL A 170 -5.33 -10.51 -8.03
CA VAL A 170 -4.70 -10.02 -6.80
C VAL A 170 -4.50 -11.18 -5.84
N LEU A 171 -3.25 -11.41 -5.47
CA LEU A 171 -2.85 -12.34 -4.42
C LEU A 171 -2.39 -11.52 -3.21
N THR A 172 -2.71 -11.98 -2.01
CA THR A 172 -2.28 -11.27 -0.80
C THR A 172 -1.68 -12.23 0.21
N VAL A 173 -0.63 -11.76 0.87
CA VAL A 173 0.09 -12.52 1.89
C VAL A 173 0.30 -11.63 3.11
N SER A 174 -0.10 -12.10 4.27
CA SER A 174 0.34 -11.54 5.55
C SER A 174 1.45 -12.41 6.15
N LEU A 175 2.42 -11.75 6.78
CA LEU A 175 3.52 -12.41 7.48
C LEU A 175 3.41 -12.10 8.97
N ASP A 176 3.37 -13.14 9.79
CA ASP A 176 3.39 -13.06 11.26
C ASP A 176 2.33 -12.15 11.89
N LEU A 177 1.23 -11.86 11.19
CA LEU A 177 0.12 -11.10 11.75
C LEU A 177 -0.73 -11.97 12.67
N SER A 178 -1.11 -11.42 13.82
CA SER A 178 -1.90 -12.09 14.85
C SER A 178 -3.36 -11.69 14.80
N ALA A 179 -4.26 -12.66 14.67
CA ALA A 179 -5.69 -12.43 14.75
C ALA A 179 -6.18 -12.02 16.17
N SER A 180 -5.34 -12.15 17.20
CA SER A 180 -5.64 -11.67 18.55
C SER A 180 -5.38 -10.16 18.73
N ASN A 181 -4.58 -9.55 17.86
CA ASN A 181 -4.39 -8.10 17.79
C ASN A 181 -5.46 -7.51 16.86
N SER A 182 -6.29 -6.60 17.38
CA SER A 182 -7.42 -6.04 16.61
C SER A 182 -6.99 -5.28 15.36
N THR A 183 -5.88 -4.56 15.41
CA THR A 183 -5.35 -3.78 14.29
C THR A 183 -4.78 -4.70 13.21
N GLU A 184 -4.01 -5.71 13.60
CA GLU A 184 -3.47 -6.71 12.67
C GLU A 184 -4.56 -7.57 12.06
N LYS A 185 -5.56 -7.96 12.89
CA LYS A 185 -6.76 -8.66 12.38
C LYS A 185 -7.49 -7.84 11.32
N ALA A 186 -7.67 -6.54 11.53
CA ALA A 186 -8.28 -5.66 10.53
C ALA A 186 -7.46 -5.62 9.22
N GLN A 187 -6.13 -5.65 9.32
CA GLN A 187 -5.25 -5.75 8.15
C GLN A 187 -5.38 -7.11 7.44
N MET A 188 -5.43 -8.22 8.19
CA MET A 188 -5.65 -9.56 7.63
C MET A 188 -6.99 -9.64 6.91
N ASP A 189 -8.05 -9.10 7.50
CA ASP A 189 -9.40 -9.07 6.92
C ASP A 189 -9.40 -8.22 5.63
N ALA A 190 -8.72 -7.08 5.62
CA ALA A 190 -8.56 -6.22 4.44
C ALA A 190 -7.79 -6.94 3.31
N LEU A 191 -6.69 -7.62 3.64
CA LEU A 191 -5.92 -8.43 2.68
C LEU A 191 -6.75 -9.57 2.10
N LYS A 192 -7.47 -10.31 2.95
CA LYS A 192 -8.37 -11.38 2.51
C LYS A 192 -9.49 -10.84 1.62
N GLY A 193 -10.08 -9.69 1.96
CA GLY A 193 -11.10 -9.03 1.13
C GLY A 193 -10.57 -8.53 -0.21
N CYS A 194 -9.31 -8.08 -0.24
CA CYS A 194 -8.62 -7.62 -1.44
C CYS A 194 -8.34 -8.76 -2.41
N SER A 195 -7.96 -9.94 -1.92
CA SER A 195 -7.54 -11.05 -2.77
C SER A 195 -8.63 -11.49 -3.75
N SER A 196 -8.21 -11.93 -4.91
CA SER A 196 -9.08 -12.54 -5.91
C SER A 196 -9.56 -13.92 -5.46
N ASP A 197 -10.63 -14.37 -6.08
CA ASP A 197 -11.11 -15.73 -5.92
C ASP A 197 -10.26 -16.71 -6.74
N SER A 198 -9.99 -17.87 -6.18
CA SER A 198 -9.27 -18.94 -6.88
C SER A 198 -10.15 -19.55 -7.98
N ARG A 199 -9.58 -19.73 -9.15
CA ARG A 199 -10.23 -20.45 -10.25
C ARG A 199 -10.33 -21.97 -10.00
N PHE A 200 -9.51 -22.50 -9.10
CA PHE A 200 -9.32 -23.94 -8.93
C PHE A 200 -9.60 -24.45 -7.51
N ARG A 201 -9.38 -23.62 -6.50
CA ARG A 201 -9.50 -24.02 -5.11
C ARG A 201 -10.85 -23.60 -4.54
N LYS A 202 -11.45 -24.46 -3.72
CA LYS A 202 -12.65 -24.17 -2.96
C LYS A 202 -12.30 -23.70 -1.55
N ASP A 203 -13.18 -22.87 -0.97
CA ASP A 203 -13.04 -22.42 0.42
C ASP A 203 -13.15 -23.64 1.36
N PRO A 204 -12.19 -23.87 2.27
CA PRO A 204 -12.26 -24.99 3.21
C PRO A 204 -13.47 -24.95 4.15
N ALA A 205 -14.00 -23.74 4.43
CA ALA A 205 -15.16 -23.56 5.30
C ALA A 205 -16.50 -23.63 4.54
N ASP A 206 -16.49 -23.42 3.21
CA ASP A 206 -17.68 -23.45 2.37
C ASP A 206 -17.33 -23.89 0.94
N ALA A 207 -17.44 -25.19 0.69
CA ALA A 207 -17.10 -25.78 -0.60
C ALA A 207 -17.96 -25.29 -1.79
N THR A 208 -19.02 -24.53 -1.55
CA THR A 208 -19.83 -23.89 -2.61
C THR A 208 -19.14 -22.65 -3.16
N LYS A 209 -18.21 -22.05 -2.42
CA LYS A 209 -17.50 -20.84 -2.77
C LYS A 209 -16.06 -21.12 -3.22
N PRO A 210 -15.49 -20.28 -4.09
CA PRO A 210 -14.06 -20.31 -4.37
C PRO A 210 -13.25 -19.89 -3.14
N ALA A 211 -12.08 -20.48 -2.95
CA ALA A 211 -11.13 -20.00 -1.95
C ALA A 211 -10.57 -18.64 -2.33
N LYS A 212 -10.30 -17.78 -1.35
CA LYS A 212 -9.54 -16.54 -1.56
C LYS A 212 -8.07 -16.84 -1.84
N LEU A 213 -7.45 -16.06 -2.71
CA LEU A 213 -6.00 -16.08 -2.96
C LEU A 213 -5.26 -15.27 -1.88
N TYR A 214 -5.52 -15.62 -0.66
CA TYR A 214 -4.93 -15.05 0.55
C TYR A 214 -4.23 -16.13 1.36
N TRP A 215 -3.06 -15.79 1.88
CA TRP A 215 -2.30 -16.64 2.79
C TRP A 215 -1.83 -15.82 3.99
N ASN A 216 -1.94 -16.42 5.15
CA ASN A 216 -1.27 -15.94 6.36
C ASN A 216 -0.08 -16.86 6.62
N ALA A 217 1.11 -16.38 6.36
CA ALA A 217 2.35 -17.10 6.65
C ALA A 217 2.78 -16.73 8.06
N THR A 218 2.84 -17.72 8.94
CA THR A 218 3.40 -17.56 10.28
C THR A 218 4.81 -18.11 10.29
N GLY A 219 5.78 -17.35 10.84
CA GLY A 219 7.13 -17.81 11.03
C GLY A 219 7.15 -19.00 11.99
N SER A 220 7.98 -19.98 11.71
CA SER A 220 8.25 -21.13 12.59
C SER A 220 9.44 -20.84 13.48
#